data_a5742e504f64672b2af686af4b21c62b
#
_entry.id   a5742e504f64672b2af686af4b21c62b
#
_cell.length_a   1.000
_cell.length_b   1.000
_cell.length_c   1.000
_cell.angle_alpha   90.00
_cell.angle_beta   90.00
_cell.angle_gamma   90.00
#
_symmetry.space_group_name_H-M   'P 1'
#
loop_
_entity.id
_entity.type
_entity.pdbx_description
1 polymer ?
#
loop_
_entity_poly.entity_id
_entity_poly.type
_entity_poly.pdbx_seq_one_letter_code
_entity_poly.pdbx_strand_id
1 'polypeptide(L)'
;KILIFFAKLLRIFNNYRHIMNRINLYVFSQIIKSCILVFFIFVSITWILQITRLFTVMSHLQINSLDILLLSLMMIPNLINVTLPFLMIFGFVLSFIKMSKDKEIFAIYSSGLSINEIKKPVILTTSISIILSLFLSFFFSPFTYDIYKKKEFNLRNSINFDKIDFSNFIKFNKNLTIDFENVKGEFQNILINITGDNEILIYSKKGKISKTEDTINFELIDGFKTEIRGKDIENLKFDIYLASFP
;
A
#
# COMPACT_ATOMS: atom_id res chain seq x y z
N LYS A 1 28.11 4.03 -3.98
CA LYS A 1 27.55 5.12 -4.82
C LYS A 1 26.57 6.01 -4.03
N ILE A 2 25.71 5.46 -3.18
CA ILE A 2 24.72 6.19 -2.35
C ILE A 2 25.40 7.11 -1.33
N LEU A 3 26.45 6.64 -0.66
CA LEU A 3 27.24 7.43 0.31
C LEU A 3 27.93 8.63 -0.34
N ILE A 4 28.42 8.48 -1.56
CA ILE A 4 29.07 9.56 -2.33
C ILE A 4 28.03 10.61 -2.75
N PHE A 5 26.82 10.19 -3.11
CA PHE A 5 25.73 11.09 -3.45
C PHE A 5 25.28 11.90 -2.22
N PHE A 6 25.12 11.24 -1.06
CA PHE A 6 24.76 11.88 0.22
C PHE A 6 25.86 12.85 0.68
N ALA A 7 27.13 12.47 0.56
CA ALA A 7 28.25 13.34 0.87
C ALA A 7 28.31 14.58 -0.04
N LYS A 8 27.98 14.43 -1.33
CA LYS A 8 27.92 15.53 -2.30
C LYS A 8 26.75 16.48 -1.98
N LEU A 9 25.61 15.92 -1.55
CA LEU A 9 24.43 16.66 -1.13
C LEU A 9 24.67 17.45 0.17
N LEU A 10 25.35 16.83 1.15
CA LEU A 10 25.79 17.51 2.39
C LEU A 10 26.81 18.60 2.11
N ARG A 11 27.70 18.39 1.14
CA ARG A 11 28.72 19.41 0.75
C ARG A 11 28.05 20.61 0.07
N ILE A 12 27.08 20.38 -0.79
CA ILE A 12 26.25 21.43 -1.40
C ILE A 12 25.51 22.20 -0.30
N PHE A 13 24.88 21.51 0.64
CA PHE A 13 24.15 22.11 1.76
C PHE A 13 25.07 22.98 2.65
N ASN A 14 26.26 22.47 2.96
CA ASN A 14 27.24 23.22 3.79
C ASN A 14 27.79 24.45 3.06
N ASN A 15 27.98 24.39 1.75
CA ASN A 15 28.42 25.53 0.94
C ASN A 15 27.34 26.61 0.82
N TYR A 16 26.05 26.22 0.69
CA TYR A 16 24.91 27.13 0.71
C TYR A 16 24.71 27.81 2.07
N ARG A 17 24.99 27.11 3.17
CA ARG A 17 24.91 27.66 4.53
C ARG A 17 25.90 28.84 4.74
N HIS A 18 27.03 28.84 4.05
CA HIS A 18 28.02 29.91 4.10
C HIS A 18 27.63 31.15 3.27
N ILE A 19 26.75 30.96 2.28
CA ILE A 19 26.29 32.02 1.35
C ILE A 19 24.96 32.64 1.81
N MET A 20 24.22 31.98 2.70
CA MET A 20 22.92 32.43 3.18
C MET A 20 23.05 33.42 4.32
N ASN A 21 22.47 34.62 4.15
CA ASN A 21 22.26 35.57 5.23
C ASN A 21 21.41 34.93 6.36
N ARG A 22 21.61 35.39 7.61
CA ARG A 22 20.87 34.86 8.79
C ARG A 22 19.36 34.81 8.57
N ILE A 23 18.80 35.78 7.84
CA ILE A 23 17.37 35.86 7.51
C ILE A 23 16.95 34.73 6.55
N ASN A 24 17.74 34.42 5.52
CA ASN A 24 17.46 33.35 4.60
C ASN A 24 17.47 31.98 5.30
N LEU A 25 18.40 31.79 6.25
CA LEU A 25 18.46 30.59 7.07
C LEU A 25 17.22 30.46 7.96
N TYR A 26 16.75 31.58 8.52
CA TYR A 26 15.53 31.62 9.32
C TYR A 26 14.30 31.20 8.48
N VAL A 27 14.11 31.82 7.32
CA VAL A 27 13.01 31.50 6.40
C VAL A 27 13.06 30.03 5.97
N PHE A 28 14.25 29.53 5.63
CA PHE A 28 14.46 28.12 5.31
C PHE A 28 14.04 27.19 6.46
N SER A 29 14.47 27.51 7.68
CA SER A 29 14.11 26.75 8.89
C SER A 29 12.60 26.74 9.13
N GLN A 30 11.93 27.87 8.91
CA GLN A 30 10.49 27.98 9.08
C GLN A 30 9.73 27.14 8.05
N ILE A 31 10.19 27.15 6.79
CA ILE A 31 9.62 26.32 5.73
C ILE A 31 9.79 24.82 6.09
N ILE A 32 10.99 24.41 6.48
CA ILE A 32 11.26 23.00 6.84
C ILE A 32 10.40 22.55 8.03
N LYS A 33 10.25 23.38 9.07
CA LYS A 33 9.40 23.05 10.22
C LYS A 33 7.94 22.82 9.80
N SER A 34 7.41 23.69 8.94
CA SER A 34 6.06 23.56 8.41
C SER A 34 5.91 22.31 7.54
N CYS A 35 6.89 22.03 6.68
CA CYS A 35 6.90 20.82 5.85
C CYS A 35 6.95 19.54 6.69
N ILE A 36 7.75 19.51 7.77
CA ILE A 36 7.83 18.36 8.69
C ILE A 36 6.49 18.14 9.40
N LEU A 37 5.83 19.21 9.86
CA LEU A 37 4.53 19.13 10.51
C LEU A 37 3.48 18.52 9.54
N VAL A 38 3.39 19.05 8.33
CA VAL A 38 2.50 18.54 7.29
C VAL A 38 2.83 17.10 6.93
N PHE A 39 4.12 16.78 6.85
CA PHE A 39 4.60 15.43 6.57
C PHE A 39 4.05 14.41 7.56
N PHE A 40 4.20 14.65 8.86
CA PHE A 40 3.70 13.71 9.86
C PHE A 40 2.18 13.54 9.79
N ILE A 41 1.42 14.62 9.58
CA ILE A 41 -0.04 14.56 9.47
C ILE A 41 -0.45 13.71 8.26
N PHE A 42 0.04 14.04 7.07
CA PHE A 42 -0.37 13.36 5.84
C PHE A 42 0.11 11.91 5.77
N VAL A 43 1.35 11.64 6.17
CA VAL A 43 1.87 10.26 6.17
C VAL A 43 1.10 9.40 7.16
N SER A 44 0.75 9.92 8.34
CA SER A 44 -0.07 9.18 9.30
C SER A 44 -1.46 8.86 8.74
N ILE A 45 -2.12 9.82 8.11
CA ILE A 45 -3.45 9.61 7.51
C ILE A 45 -3.36 8.58 6.38
N THR A 46 -2.42 8.74 5.46
CA THR A 46 -2.26 7.81 4.32
C THR A 46 -1.88 6.41 4.79
N TRP A 47 -1.07 6.30 5.84
CA TRP A 47 -0.70 5.01 6.42
C TRP A 47 -1.88 4.31 7.08
N ILE A 48 -2.72 5.03 7.84
CA ILE A 48 -3.94 4.48 8.44
C ILE A 48 -4.89 3.97 7.35
N LEU A 49 -5.11 4.74 6.28
CA LEU A 49 -5.92 4.31 5.14
C LEU A 49 -5.37 3.05 4.47
N GLN A 50 -4.05 2.96 4.34
CA GLN A 50 -3.40 1.78 3.77
C GLN A 50 -3.53 0.54 4.64
N ILE A 51 -3.38 0.67 5.97
CA ILE A 51 -3.61 -0.42 6.91
C ILE A 51 -5.05 -0.91 6.80
N THR A 52 -6.03 0.00 6.83
CA THR A 52 -7.45 -0.35 6.73
C THR A 52 -7.72 -1.14 5.45
N ARG A 53 -7.16 -0.70 4.32
CA ARG A 53 -7.27 -1.41 3.05
C ARG A 53 -6.68 -2.83 3.11
N LEU A 54 -5.48 -2.97 3.70
CA LEU A 54 -4.84 -4.28 3.85
C LEU A 54 -5.65 -5.19 4.76
N PHE A 55 -6.18 -4.67 5.87
CA PHE A 55 -7.06 -5.44 6.75
C PHE A 55 -8.31 -5.94 6.01
N THR A 56 -8.98 -5.08 5.25
CA THR A 56 -10.18 -5.48 4.49
C THR A 56 -9.88 -6.58 3.48
N VAL A 57 -8.72 -6.53 2.80
CA VAL A 57 -8.35 -7.54 1.80
C VAL A 57 -7.91 -8.85 2.46
N MET A 58 -7.25 -8.79 3.61
CA MET A 58 -6.60 -9.95 4.24
C MET A 58 -7.39 -10.53 5.43
N SER A 59 -8.43 -9.85 5.91
CA SER A 59 -9.27 -10.34 7.03
C SER A 59 -9.94 -11.68 6.71
N HIS A 60 -10.33 -11.88 5.45
CA HIS A 60 -10.93 -13.13 4.99
C HIS A 60 -9.93 -14.31 4.96
N LEU A 61 -8.64 -14.04 5.03
CA LEU A 61 -7.58 -15.06 4.91
C LEU A 61 -7.01 -15.51 6.26
N GLN A 62 -7.56 -15.03 7.37
CA GLN A 62 -7.08 -15.29 8.75
C GLN A 62 -5.57 -15.07 8.94
N ILE A 63 -5.01 -14.09 8.23
CA ILE A 63 -3.60 -13.72 8.34
C ILE A 63 -3.37 -13.01 9.68
N ASN A 64 -2.24 -13.31 10.33
CA ASN A 64 -1.87 -12.67 11.60
C ASN A 64 -1.78 -11.14 11.45
N SER A 65 -2.40 -10.42 12.38
CA SER A 65 -2.41 -8.95 12.41
C SER A 65 -1.02 -8.34 12.37
N LEU A 66 -0.02 -8.99 12.96
CA LEU A 66 1.37 -8.56 12.92
C LEU A 66 1.97 -8.59 11.51
N ASP A 67 1.63 -9.59 10.70
CA ASP A 67 2.10 -9.69 9.33
C ASP A 67 1.50 -8.59 8.45
N ILE A 68 0.23 -8.25 8.65
CA ILE A 68 -0.45 -7.14 7.99
C ILE A 68 0.22 -5.81 8.36
N LEU A 69 0.55 -5.62 9.62
CA LEU A 69 1.24 -4.41 10.09
C LEU A 69 2.64 -4.30 9.47
N LEU A 70 3.41 -5.39 9.44
CA LEU A 70 4.73 -5.41 8.78
C LEU A 70 4.64 -5.11 7.29
N LEU A 71 3.64 -5.66 6.59
CA LEU A 71 3.38 -5.33 5.19
C LEU A 71 3.08 -3.85 4.99
N SER A 72 2.27 -3.26 5.87
CA SER A 72 1.93 -1.83 5.79
C SER A 72 3.15 -0.94 5.98
N LEU A 73 4.07 -1.30 6.88
CA LEU A 73 5.33 -0.57 7.09
C LEU A 73 6.23 -0.59 5.85
N MET A 74 6.26 -1.72 5.13
CA MET A 74 7.06 -1.82 3.89
C MET A 74 6.53 -0.90 2.77
N MET A 75 5.28 -0.48 2.81
CA MET A 75 4.70 0.45 1.84
C MET A 75 4.99 1.92 2.14
N ILE A 76 5.43 2.27 3.36
CA ILE A 76 5.66 3.68 3.75
C ILE A 76 6.54 4.45 2.77
N PRO A 77 7.70 3.93 2.28
CA PRO A 77 8.54 4.68 1.36
C PRO A 77 7.83 5.04 0.05
N ASN A 78 6.99 4.14 -0.44
CA ASN A 78 6.19 4.38 -1.63
C ASN A 78 5.10 5.44 -1.38
N LEU A 79 4.43 5.39 -0.23
CA LEU A 79 3.44 6.39 0.17
C LEU A 79 4.07 7.78 0.29
N ILE A 80 5.24 7.89 0.91
CA ILE A 80 6.00 9.15 1.02
C ILE A 80 6.32 9.69 -0.37
N ASN A 81 6.80 8.86 -1.28
CA ASN A 81 7.15 9.29 -2.63
C ASN A 81 5.96 9.89 -3.38
N VAL A 82 4.80 9.26 -3.32
CA VAL A 82 3.57 9.74 -3.98
C VAL A 82 3.02 11.02 -3.34
N THR A 83 3.10 11.14 -2.02
CA THR A 83 2.53 12.28 -1.28
C THR A 83 3.47 13.49 -1.22
N LEU A 84 4.77 13.30 -1.43
CA LEU A 84 5.80 14.33 -1.26
C LEU A 84 5.53 15.65 -2.01
N PRO A 85 5.09 15.68 -3.29
CA PRO A 85 4.77 16.94 -3.97
C PRO A 85 3.66 17.73 -3.27
N PHE A 86 2.61 17.05 -2.81
CA PHE A 86 1.51 17.68 -2.06
C PHE A 86 1.99 18.22 -0.71
N LEU A 87 2.81 17.45 -0.01
CA LEU A 87 3.41 17.86 1.27
C LEU A 87 4.19 19.16 1.15
N MET A 88 4.94 19.30 0.07
CA MET A 88 5.72 20.50 -0.19
C MET A 88 4.83 21.73 -0.42
N ILE A 89 3.79 21.60 -1.24
CA ILE A 89 2.85 22.69 -1.51
C ILE A 89 2.19 23.15 -0.21
N PHE A 90 1.62 22.22 0.56
CA PHE A 90 0.96 22.56 1.83
C PHE A 90 1.95 23.10 2.87
N GLY A 91 3.17 22.55 2.94
CA GLY A 91 4.22 23.03 3.82
C GLY A 91 4.62 24.47 3.53
N PHE A 92 4.80 24.83 2.25
CA PHE A 92 5.06 26.20 1.84
C PHE A 92 3.90 27.14 2.20
N VAL A 93 2.67 26.77 1.84
CA VAL A 93 1.48 27.58 2.14
C VAL A 93 1.37 27.85 3.64
N LEU A 94 1.49 26.81 4.48
CA LEU A 94 1.43 26.97 5.93
C LEU A 94 2.56 27.83 6.48
N SER A 95 3.78 27.68 5.96
CA SER A 95 4.92 28.49 6.36
C SER A 95 4.66 29.97 6.08
N PHE A 96 4.23 30.29 4.87
CA PHE A 96 3.96 31.68 4.49
C PHE A 96 2.77 32.29 5.22
N ILE A 97 1.69 31.51 5.45
CA ILE A 97 0.55 31.97 6.26
C ILE A 97 1.01 32.32 7.68
N LYS A 98 1.83 31.45 8.30
CA LYS A 98 2.35 31.69 9.64
C LYS A 98 3.21 32.94 9.69
N MET A 99 4.21 33.06 8.81
CA MET A 99 5.09 34.20 8.75
C MET A 99 4.32 35.52 8.46
N SER A 100 3.24 35.42 7.69
CA SER A 100 2.36 36.60 7.43
C SER A 100 1.56 36.97 8.66
N LYS A 101 0.97 36.03 9.37
CA LYS A 101 0.22 36.28 10.62
C LYS A 101 1.11 36.87 11.71
N ASP A 102 2.32 36.37 11.85
CA ASP A 102 3.31 36.84 12.83
C ASP A 102 3.99 38.15 12.39
N LYS A 103 3.57 38.75 11.25
CA LYS A 103 4.12 39.94 10.63
C LYS A 103 5.62 39.87 10.30
N GLU A 104 6.19 38.68 10.29
CA GLU A 104 7.61 38.45 10.01
C GLU A 104 7.99 38.83 8.57
N ILE A 105 7.12 38.55 7.60
CA ILE A 105 7.32 38.94 6.20
C ILE A 105 7.42 40.47 6.10
N PHE A 106 6.57 41.17 6.82
CA PHE A 106 6.59 42.65 6.85
C PHE A 106 7.89 43.17 7.48
N ALA A 107 8.33 42.57 8.60
CA ALA A 107 9.59 42.92 9.25
C ALA A 107 10.81 42.68 8.32
N ILE A 108 10.80 41.61 7.54
CA ILE A 108 11.85 41.33 6.55
C ILE A 108 11.90 42.43 5.47
N TYR A 109 10.76 42.85 4.96
CA TYR A 109 10.72 43.95 3.98
C TYR A 109 11.13 45.30 4.56
N SER A 110 10.72 45.59 5.80
CA SER A 110 11.11 46.80 6.48
C SER A 110 12.62 46.91 6.76
N SER A 111 13.32 45.76 6.81
CA SER A 111 14.78 45.69 6.92
C SER A 111 15.53 45.98 5.62
N GLY A 112 14.82 46.35 4.53
CA GLY A 112 15.41 46.71 3.23
C GLY A 112 15.78 45.52 2.35
N LEU A 113 15.38 44.30 2.73
CA LEU A 113 15.64 43.12 1.92
C LEU A 113 14.63 43.01 0.76
N SER A 114 15.16 42.64 -0.41
CA SER A 114 14.33 42.46 -1.59
C SER A 114 13.57 41.12 -1.56
N ILE A 115 12.48 41.02 -2.32
CA ILE A 115 11.71 39.77 -2.55
C ILE A 115 12.62 38.65 -3.05
N ASN A 116 13.67 38.97 -3.80
CA ASN A 116 14.60 38.01 -4.35
C ASN A 116 15.39 37.26 -3.27
N GLU A 117 15.59 37.83 -2.10
CA GLU A 117 16.23 37.15 -0.99
C GLU A 117 15.33 36.04 -0.42
N ILE A 118 14.01 36.27 -0.31
CA ILE A 118 13.05 35.27 0.17
C ILE A 118 12.89 34.12 -0.83
N LYS A 119 13.11 34.35 -2.13
CA LYS A 119 13.06 33.29 -3.15
C LYS A 119 14.17 32.27 -2.98
N LYS A 120 15.35 32.63 -2.51
CA LYS A 120 16.50 31.75 -2.35
C LYS A 120 16.20 30.51 -1.46
N PRO A 121 15.69 30.67 -0.22
CA PRO A 121 15.33 29.53 0.62
C PRO A 121 14.21 28.66 0.04
N VAL A 122 13.25 29.25 -0.70
CA VAL A 122 12.18 28.50 -1.38
C VAL A 122 12.76 27.64 -2.47
N ILE A 123 13.58 28.18 -3.37
CA ILE A 123 14.23 27.45 -4.45
C ILE A 123 15.12 26.33 -3.87
N LEU A 124 15.86 26.61 -2.80
CA LEU A 124 16.71 25.62 -2.15
C LEU A 124 15.87 24.44 -1.61
N THR A 125 14.79 24.73 -0.88
CA THR A 125 13.91 23.69 -0.31
C THR A 125 13.27 22.87 -1.41
N THR A 126 12.79 23.52 -2.48
CA THR A 126 12.19 22.82 -3.64
C THR A 126 13.21 21.92 -4.33
N SER A 127 14.44 22.40 -4.55
CA SER A 127 15.51 21.61 -5.17
C SER A 127 15.86 20.39 -4.34
N ILE A 128 15.96 20.53 -3.02
CA ILE A 128 16.20 19.40 -2.10
C ILE A 128 15.06 18.38 -2.20
N SER A 129 13.82 18.84 -2.23
CA SER A 129 12.65 17.96 -2.37
C SER A 129 12.61 17.21 -3.68
N ILE A 130 12.93 17.86 -4.79
CA ILE A 130 13.00 17.19 -6.11
C ILE A 130 14.07 16.10 -6.07
N ILE A 131 15.25 16.39 -5.55
CA ILE A 131 16.33 15.41 -5.43
C ILE A 131 15.93 14.24 -4.54
N LEU A 132 15.27 14.51 -3.41
CA LEU A 132 14.77 13.49 -2.50
C LEU A 132 13.70 12.63 -3.17
N SER A 133 12.75 13.23 -3.89
CA SER A 133 11.71 12.53 -4.63
C SER A 133 12.31 11.61 -5.70
N LEU A 134 13.26 12.08 -6.49
CA LEU A 134 13.96 11.28 -7.48
C LEU A 134 14.70 10.10 -6.83
N PHE A 135 15.38 10.34 -5.72
CA PHE A 135 16.07 9.28 -4.98
C PHE A 135 15.10 8.22 -4.46
N LEU A 136 13.99 8.63 -3.86
CA LEU A 136 12.95 7.70 -3.40
C LEU A 136 12.35 6.92 -4.57
N SER A 137 12.06 7.59 -5.69
CA SER A 137 11.42 6.97 -6.86
C SER A 137 12.31 5.94 -7.55
N PHE A 138 13.60 6.23 -7.71
CA PHE A 138 14.50 5.34 -8.45
C PHE A 138 15.13 4.22 -7.63
N PHE A 139 15.30 4.40 -6.33
CA PHE A 139 16.01 3.46 -5.48
C PHE A 139 15.14 2.82 -4.39
N PHE A 140 14.48 3.62 -3.59
CA PHE A 140 13.78 3.11 -2.40
C PHE A 140 12.44 2.49 -2.74
N SER A 141 11.63 3.16 -3.55
CA SER A 141 10.28 2.70 -3.86
C SER A 141 10.26 1.34 -4.59
N PRO A 142 11.04 1.11 -5.68
CA PRO A 142 11.03 -0.20 -6.35
C PRO A 142 11.55 -1.31 -5.43
N PHE A 143 12.63 -1.06 -4.68
CA PHE A 143 13.20 -2.07 -3.78
C PHE A 143 12.21 -2.51 -2.68
N THR A 144 11.56 -1.56 -2.00
CA THR A 144 10.60 -1.88 -0.94
C THR A 144 9.32 -2.50 -1.49
N TYR A 145 8.91 -2.09 -2.68
CA TYR A 145 7.71 -2.62 -3.34
C TYR A 145 7.89 -4.08 -3.79
N ASP A 146 9.07 -4.46 -4.27
CA ASP A 146 9.37 -5.85 -4.63
C ASP A 146 9.37 -6.76 -3.40
N ILE A 147 9.94 -6.31 -2.28
CA ILE A 147 9.90 -7.05 -1.01
C ILE A 147 8.46 -7.19 -0.52
N TYR A 148 7.69 -6.09 -0.58
CA TYR A 148 6.27 -6.07 -0.22
C TYR A 148 5.49 -7.10 -1.05
N LYS A 149 5.63 -7.07 -2.38
CA LYS A 149 4.92 -8.00 -3.26
C LYS A 149 5.26 -9.47 -3.01
N LYS A 150 6.55 -9.78 -2.83
CA LYS A 150 6.98 -11.15 -2.50
C LYS A 150 6.36 -11.62 -1.18
N LYS A 151 6.37 -10.77 -0.16
CA LYS A 151 5.79 -11.11 1.14
C LYS A 151 4.27 -11.22 1.09
N GLU A 152 3.59 -10.32 0.39
CA GLU A 152 2.14 -10.39 0.15
C GLU A 152 1.76 -11.70 -0.57
N PHE A 153 2.48 -12.05 -1.63
CA PHE A 153 2.27 -13.29 -2.37
C PHE A 153 2.46 -14.52 -1.48
N ASN A 154 3.53 -14.57 -0.70
CA ASN A 154 3.78 -15.67 0.22
C ASN A 154 2.68 -15.79 1.27
N LEU A 155 2.20 -14.69 1.84
CA LEU A 155 1.12 -14.69 2.82
C LEU A 155 -0.21 -15.16 2.21
N ARG A 156 -0.53 -14.75 0.99
CA ARG A 156 -1.71 -15.24 0.26
C ARG A 156 -1.60 -16.71 -0.09
N ASN A 157 -0.41 -17.18 -0.41
CA ASN A 157 -0.16 -18.57 -0.74
C ASN A 157 -0.01 -19.49 0.49
N SER A 158 0.23 -18.94 1.68
CA SER A 158 0.32 -19.70 2.93
C SER A 158 -1.03 -19.95 3.60
N ILE A 159 -2.14 -19.79 2.87
CA ILE A 159 -3.47 -20.10 3.39
C ILE A 159 -3.52 -21.56 3.76
N ASN A 160 -3.67 -21.82 5.04
CA ASN A 160 -3.85 -23.16 5.56
C ASN A 160 -5.35 -23.38 5.77
N PHE A 161 -5.99 -24.11 4.84
CA PHE A 161 -7.41 -24.39 4.87
C PHE A 161 -7.85 -25.10 6.16
N ASP A 162 -6.95 -25.89 6.75
CA ASP A 162 -7.23 -26.64 7.99
C ASP A 162 -7.50 -25.75 9.21
N LYS A 163 -7.05 -24.49 9.16
CA LYS A 163 -7.24 -23.51 10.26
C LYS A 163 -8.45 -22.61 10.09
N ILE A 164 -9.15 -22.73 8.96
CA ILE A 164 -10.32 -21.91 8.66
C ILE A 164 -11.55 -22.69 9.08
N ASP A 165 -12.24 -22.28 10.15
CA ASP A 165 -13.46 -22.93 10.61
C ASP A 165 -14.66 -22.63 9.68
N PHE A 166 -14.76 -21.42 9.16
CA PHE A 166 -15.77 -21.00 8.18
C PHE A 166 -15.14 -20.14 7.08
N SER A 167 -15.49 -20.43 5.85
CA SER A 167 -15.07 -19.62 4.73
C SER A 167 -16.22 -18.71 4.29
N ASN A 168 -16.33 -17.54 4.80
CA ASN A 168 -17.31 -16.55 4.31
C ASN A 168 -16.96 -16.09 2.89
N PHE A 169 -17.24 -16.89 1.87
CA PHE A 169 -17.00 -16.60 0.45
C PHE A 169 -15.57 -16.10 0.15
N ILE A 170 -14.59 -16.99 0.30
CA ILE A 170 -13.20 -16.66 -0.03
C ILE A 170 -13.07 -16.43 -1.54
N LYS A 171 -12.71 -15.21 -1.94
CA LYS A 171 -12.36 -14.89 -3.33
C LYS A 171 -10.89 -15.15 -3.60
N PHE A 172 -10.58 -16.19 -4.35
CA PHE A 172 -9.21 -16.50 -4.76
C PHE A 172 -8.76 -15.67 -5.95
N ASN A 173 -9.68 -15.49 -6.90
CA ASN A 173 -9.44 -14.69 -8.10
C ASN A 173 -10.70 -13.87 -8.42
N LYS A 174 -10.66 -13.00 -9.44
CA LYS A 174 -11.86 -12.25 -9.88
C LYS A 174 -13.02 -13.18 -10.21
N ASN A 175 -12.73 -14.41 -10.62
CA ASN A 175 -13.69 -15.34 -11.18
C ASN A 175 -13.98 -16.56 -10.28
N LEU A 176 -13.22 -16.78 -9.20
CA LEU A 176 -13.35 -17.97 -8.36
C LEU A 176 -13.68 -17.55 -6.93
N THR A 177 -14.85 -17.97 -6.48
CA THR A 177 -15.32 -17.79 -5.10
C THR A 177 -15.60 -19.17 -4.49
N ILE A 178 -15.11 -19.40 -3.28
CA ILE A 178 -15.27 -20.66 -2.57
C ILE A 178 -15.86 -20.40 -1.19
N ASP A 179 -16.81 -21.21 -0.81
CA ASP A 179 -17.39 -21.26 0.54
C ASP A 179 -17.36 -22.69 1.06
N PHE A 180 -17.06 -22.88 2.34
CA PHE A 180 -17.03 -24.18 2.98
C PHE A 180 -17.13 -24.05 4.50
N GLU A 181 -17.53 -25.10 5.15
CA GLU A 181 -17.48 -25.28 6.60
C GLU A 181 -16.41 -26.32 6.94
N ASN A 182 -15.55 -26.00 7.91
CA ASN A 182 -14.59 -26.98 8.44
C ASN A 182 -15.07 -27.49 9.79
N VAL A 183 -15.45 -28.73 9.82
CA VAL A 183 -15.90 -29.39 11.04
C VAL A 183 -14.88 -30.45 11.45
N LYS A 184 -14.03 -30.11 12.42
CA LYS A 184 -12.98 -31.01 12.96
C LYS A 184 -12.00 -31.57 11.92
N GLY A 185 -11.65 -30.76 10.91
CA GLY A 185 -10.70 -31.14 9.86
C GLY A 185 -11.35 -31.80 8.63
N GLU A 186 -12.68 -31.97 8.61
CA GLU A 186 -13.43 -32.38 7.42
C GLU A 186 -14.14 -31.16 6.82
N PHE A 187 -13.97 -30.96 5.51
CA PHE A 187 -14.65 -29.88 4.80
C PHE A 187 -16.05 -30.34 4.39
N GLN A 188 -17.06 -29.55 4.80
CA GLN A 188 -18.47 -29.83 4.53
C GLN A 188 -19.11 -28.62 3.85
N ASN A 189 -20.26 -28.87 3.17
CA ASN A 189 -21.03 -27.82 2.50
C ASN A 189 -20.18 -26.95 1.56
N ILE A 190 -19.35 -27.59 0.75
CA ILE A 190 -18.41 -26.90 -0.15
C ILE A 190 -19.20 -26.35 -1.34
N LEU A 191 -19.11 -25.03 -1.54
CA LEU A 191 -19.70 -24.33 -2.66
C LEU A 191 -18.58 -23.60 -3.43
N ILE A 192 -18.44 -23.91 -4.71
CA ILE A 192 -17.49 -23.28 -5.61
C ILE A 192 -18.28 -22.55 -6.69
N ASN A 193 -18.09 -21.24 -6.79
CA ASN A 193 -18.68 -20.43 -7.85
C ASN A 193 -17.57 -19.90 -8.77
N ILE A 194 -17.69 -20.20 -10.06
CA ILE A 194 -16.80 -19.73 -11.11
C ILE A 194 -17.60 -18.82 -12.03
N THR A 195 -17.22 -17.54 -12.02
CA THR A 195 -17.86 -16.50 -12.84
C THR A 195 -16.98 -16.23 -14.06
N GLY A 196 -17.49 -16.50 -15.28
CA GLY A 196 -16.80 -16.27 -16.54
C GLY A 196 -17.82 -16.04 -17.65
N ASP A 197 -17.52 -16.45 -18.88
CA ASP A 197 -18.48 -16.45 -19.99
C ASP A 197 -19.66 -17.36 -19.70
N ASN A 198 -19.41 -18.43 -18.94
CA ASN A 198 -20.41 -19.31 -18.35
C ASN A 198 -20.27 -19.24 -16.83
N GLU A 199 -21.38 -19.22 -16.11
CA GLU A 199 -21.39 -19.33 -14.67
C GLU A 199 -21.47 -20.81 -14.26
N ILE A 200 -20.50 -21.27 -13.47
CA ILE A 200 -20.43 -22.68 -13.00
C ILE A 200 -20.51 -22.66 -11.49
N LEU A 201 -21.51 -23.34 -10.97
CA LEU A 201 -21.73 -23.52 -9.55
C LEU A 201 -21.58 -25.00 -9.20
N ILE A 202 -20.65 -25.30 -8.30
CA ILE A 202 -20.41 -26.67 -7.83
C ILE A 202 -20.70 -26.70 -6.34
N TYR A 203 -21.57 -27.60 -5.94
CA TYR A 203 -21.86 -27.86 -4.53
C TYR A 203 -21.56 -29.30 -4.18
N SER A 204 -20.97 -29.54 -3.02
CA SER A 204 -20.78 -30.88 -2.48
C SER A 204 -20.98 -30.90 -0.97
N LYS A 205 -21.50 -32.00 -0.47
CA LYS A 205 -21.74 -32.20 0.96
C LYS A 205 -20.46 -32.37 1.75
N LYS A 206 -19.46 -33.02 1.14
CA LYS A 206 -18.18 -33.29 1.76
C LYS A 206 -17.07 -33.18 0.72
N GLY A 207 -15.85 -32.94 1.17
CA GLY A 207 -14.69 -32.96 0.29
C GLY A 207 -13.38 -32.80 1.03
N LYS A 208 -12.31 -32.92 0.26
CA LYS A 208 -10.95 -32.62 0.71
C LYS A 208 -10.39 -31.51 -0.15
N ILE A 209 -9.74 -30.59 0.50
CA ILE A 209 -9.05 -29.47 -0.17
C ILE A 209 -7.57 -29.70 0.07
N SER A 210 -6.79 -29.86 -1.00
CA SER A 210 -5.34 -29.99 -0.92
C SER A 210 -4.69 -28.94 -1.80
N LYS A 211 -3.65 -28.30 -1.29
CA LYS A 211 -2.90 -27.27 -2.01
C LYS A 211 -1.54 -27.82 -2.40
N THR A 212 -1.24 -27.73 -3.69
CA THR A 212 0.10 -27.93 -4.26
C THR A 212 0.71 -26.55 -4.55
N GLU A 213 2.00 -26.44 -4.87
CA GLU A 213 2.68 -25.14 -5.05
C GLU A 213 1.96 -24.18 -6.02
N ASP A 214 1.37 -24.70 -7.10
CA ASP A 214 0.72 -23.90 -8.14
C ASP A 214 -0.78 -24.16 -8.31
N THR A 215 -1.36 -25.17 -7.63
CA THR A 215 -2.76 -25.57 -7.82
C THR A 215 -3.48 -25.87 -6.51
N ILE A 216 -4.76 -25.56 -6.48
CA ILE A 216 -5.68 -25.98 -5.42
C ILE A 216 -6.53 -27.11 -5.96
N ASN A 217 -6.42 -28.27 -5.35
CA ASN A 217 -7.13 -29.48 -5.74
C ASN A 217 -8.29 -29.73 -4.78
N PHE A 218 -9.46 -29.95 -5.34
CA PHE A 218 -10.68 -30.31 -4.64
C PHE A 218 -11.08 -31.70 -5.00
N GLU A 219 -11.25 -32.54 -3.99
CA GLU A 219 -11.90 -33.85 -4.11
C GLU A 219 -13.27 -33.70 -3.47
N LEU A 220 -14.31 -33.58 -4.28
CA LEU A 220 -15.68 -33.30 -3.86
C LEU A 220 -16.49 -34.61 -3.89
N ILE A 221 -17.27 -34.84 -2.83
CA ILE A 221 -18.03 -36.10 -2.64
C ILE A 221 -19.50 -35.73 -2.42
N ASP A 222 -20.37 -36.45 -3.13
CA ASP A 222 -21.84 -36.32 -3.11
C ASP A 222 -22.32 -34.86 -3.36
N GLY A 223 -22.38 -34.52 -4.64
CA GLY A 223 -22.69 -33.16 -5.03
C GLY A 223 -23.36 -33.00 -6.39
N PHE A 224 -23.46 -31.77 -6.81
CA PHE A 224 -23.94 -31.40 -8.14
C PHE A 224 -23.15 -30.22 -8.72
N LYS A 225 -23.00 -30.24 -10.04
CA LYS A 225 -22.46 -29.15 -10.84
C LYS A 225 -23.57 -28.57 -11.67
N THR A 226 -23.79 -27.26 -11.54
CA THR A 226 -24.71 -26.50 -12.37
C THR A 226 -23.90 -25.60 -13.29
N GLU A 227 -24.13 -25.70 -14.59
CA GLU A 227 -23.53 -24.82 -15.58
C GLU A 227 -24.64 -23.99 -16.25
N ILE A 228 -24.51 -22.67 -16.19
CA ILE A 228 -25.48 -21.72 -16.75
C ILE A 228 -24.86 -21.10 -18.00
N ARG A 229 -25.44 -21.45 -19.16
CA ARG A 229 -25.05 -20.89 -20.49
C ARG A 229 -26.18 -20.06 -21.04
N GLY A 230 -26.21 -18.79 -20.71
CA GLY A 230 -27.29 -17.89 -21.11
C GLY A 230 -28.65 -18.31 -20.53
N LYS A 231 -29.52 -18.97 -21.32
CA LYS A 231 -30.84 -19.48 -20.88
C LYS A 231 -30.83 -20.97 -20.56
N ASP A 232 -29.79 -21.67 -20.94
CA ASP A 232 -29.70 -23.12 -20.74
C ASP A 232 -29.01 -23.41 -19.41
N ILE A 233 -29.61 -24.30 -18.62
CA ILE A 233 -29.12 -24.72 -17.32
C ILE A 233 -28.89 -26.24 -17.37
N GLU A 234 -27.64 -26.63 -17.28
CA GLU A 234 -27.25 -28.03 -17.20
C GLU A 234 -26.90 -28.42 -15.74
N ASN A 235 -27.55 -29.45 -15.22
CA ASN A 235 -27.30 -29.95 -13.88
C ASN A 235 -26.70 -31.37 -13.99
N LEU A 236 -25.52 -31.57 -13.44
CA LEU A 236 -24.82 -32.84 -13.40
C LEU A 236 -24.64 -33.26 -11.94
N LYS A 237 -25.23 -34.38 -11.56
CA LYS A 237 -24.99 -34.99 -10.23
C LYS A 237 -23.79 -35.91 -10.30
N PHE A 238 -22.93 -35.85 -9.26
CA PHE A 238 -21.73 -36.64 -9.17
C PHE A 238 -21.58 -37.29 -7.78
N ASP A 239 -20.99 -38.45 -7.74
CA ASP A 239 -20.59 -39.09 -6.49
C ASP A 239 -19.18 -38.65 -6.07
N ILE A 240 -18.25 -38.48 -7.03
CA ILE A 240 -16.91 -37.93 -6.83
C ILE A 240 -16.60 -36.99 -7.98
N TYR A 241 -16.10 -35.82 -7.66
CA TYR A 241 -15.66 -34.82 -8.64
C TYR A 241 -14.29 -34.27 -8.25
N LEU A 242 -13.33 -34.33 -9.15
CA LEU A 242 -11.99 -33.80 -8.99
C LEU A 242 -11.89 -32.47 -9.77
N ALA A 243 -11.59 -31.40 -9.07
CA ALA A 243 -11.37 -30.09 -9.67
C ALA A 243 -10.01 -29.54 -9.27
N SER A 244 -9.27 -28.99 -10.22
CA SER A 244 -7.98 -28.33 -9.99
C SER A 244 -8.06 -26.90 -10.53
N PHE A 245 -7.68 -25.95 -9.71
CA PHE A 245 -7.64 -24.53 -10.06
C PHE A 245 -6.22 -23.99 -9.87
N PRO A 246 -5.70 -23.19 -10.83
CA PRO A 246 -4.39 -22.55 -10.73
C PRO A 246 -4.34 -21.39 -9.72
#